data_81c7d957712369144a0d3207254d38a6
#
_entry.id   81c7d957712369144a0d3207254d38a6
#
_cell.length_a   1.000
_cell.length_b   1.000
_cell.length_c   1.000
_cell.angle_alpha   90.00
_cell.angle_beta   90.00
_cell.angle_gamma   90.00
#
_symmetry.space_group_name_H-M   'P 1'
#
loop_
_entity.id
_entity.type
_entity.pdbx_description
1 polymer ?
#
loop_
_entity_poly.entity_id
_entity_poly.type
_entity_poly.pdbx_seq_one_letter_code
_entity_poly.pdbx_strand_id
1 'polypeptide(L)'
;MFTSATSLAGVIAATISVAALGATLLYLLRRRSITTLLTATVLTAIVVLATGVLGSVAATLHGMQLGNLLASMSIAALLSVAIGVGLAKFIMAASVELRLAVRLLDQYCDLPLPDPPTAELRAVAEELSLTRQRLAEARARERAVEHSRRELLAWIGHDLRAPLARLTAIAEGLEDGIVEPAETNRYHQAIRLQAQRLAALVDDVFEFAAIDAGALRPVPASMNLADVISDVLAAAHPAAEAKQITLAGDAPRSLPVYADPRLLHRILDNLVSNALRETTVGGTVQIIATDGADAVSLEIRDTCGGISEDTVARMFDPGFRVDPARGEDGRAGLGLTIARGFVNALRGDLTVQNTAVGCVFVAVLPKTAPPEEPMPMRERIENS
;
A
#
# COMPACT_ATOMS: atom_id res chain seq x y z
N MET A 1 -17.16 83.43 3.83
CA MET A 1 -16.02 82.44 4.12
C MET A 1 -16.44 81.20 4.88
N PHE A 2 -17.45 81.21 5.75
CA PHE A 2 -17.91 80.04 6.53
C PHE A 2 -18.66 79.00 5.68
N THR A 3 -19.39 79.40 4.63
CA THR A 3 -20.17 78.42 3.78
C THR A 3 -19.32 77.58 2.85
N SER A 4 -18.12 78.04 2.45
CA SER A 4 -17.23 77.21 1.59
C SER A 4 -16.46 76.12 2.35
N ALA A 5 -16.11 76.36 3.62
CA ALA A 5 -15.41 75.35 4.45
C ALA A 5 -16.35 74.18 4.86
N THR A 6 -17.63 74.46 5.12
CA THR A 6 -18.62 73.42 5.46
C THR A 6 -18.95 72.55 4.25
N SER A 7 -18.96 73.08 3.02
CA SER A 7 -19.21 72.28 1.82
C SER A 7 -18.02 71.34 1.47
N LEU A 8 -16.77 71.78 1.64
CA LEU A 8 -15.58 70.95 1.45
C LEU A 8 -15.51 69.81 2.48
N ALA A 9 -15.75 70.12 3.75
CA ALA A 9 -15.79 69.13 4.81
C ALA A 9 -16.87 68.05 4.55
N GLY A 10 -18.03 68.46 4.00
CA GLY A 10 -19.08 67.56 3.59
C GLY A 10 -18.68 66.59 2.47
N VAL A 11 -18.01 67.07 1.43
CA VAL A 11 -17.51 66.23 0.32
C VAL A 11 -16.44 65.24 0.81
N ILE A 12 -15.51 65.69 1.63
CA ILE A 12 -14.47 64.85 2.21
C ILE A 12 -15.11 63.77 3.10
N ALA A 13 -16.04 64.16 3.97
CA ALA A 13 -16.74 63.20 4.85
C ALA A 13 -17.53 62.15 4.06
N ALA A 14 -18.22 62.54 2.99
CA ALA A 14 -18.93 61.60 2.11
C ALA A 14 -17.96 60.63 1.42
N THR A 15 -16.83 61.10 0.91
CA THR A 15 -15.81 60.27 0.25
C THR A 15 -15.20 59.27 1.23
N ILE A 16 -14.87 59.68 2.44
CA ILE A 16 -14.36 58.79 3.50
C ILE A 16 -15.40 57.76 3.89
N SER A 17 -16.67 58.14 4.02
CA SER A 17 -17.75 57.22 4.38
C SER A 17 -17.95 56.16 3.31
N VAL A 18 -17.92 56.51 2.02
CA VAL A 18 -18.01 55.56 0.91
C VAL A 18 -16.80 54.63 0.87
N ALA A 19 -15.60 55.15 1.11
CA ALA A 19 -14.40 54.33 1.19
C ALA A 19 -14.44 53.35 2.36
N ALA A 20 -14.93 53.75 3.53
CA ALA A 20 -15.10 52.90 4.71
C ALA A 20 -16.14 51.81 4.46
N LEU A 21 -17.27 52.16 3.82
CA LEU A 21 -18.30 51.19 3.43
C LEU A 21 -17.73 50.16 2.44
N GLY A 22 -16.97 50.61 1.46
CA GLY A 22 -16.26 49.73 0.50
C GLY A 22 -15.26 48.82 1.18
N ALA A 23 -14.46 49.32 2.11
CA ALA A 23 -13.50 48.51 2.87
C ALA A 23 -14.23 47.43 3.74
N THR A 24 -15.37 47.80 4.34
CA THR A 24 -16.22 46.87 5.09
C THR A 24 -16.78 45.78 4.17
N LEU A 25 -17.27 46.13 3.00
CA LEU A 25 -17.76 45.23 1.98
C LEU A 25 -16.65 44.24 1.53
N LEU A 26 -15.45 44.76 1.26
CA LEU A 26 -14.29 43.92 0.90
C LEU A 26 -13.90 42.98 2.02
N TYR A 27 -13.96 43.42 3.28
CA TYR A 27 -13.73 42.56 4.44
C TYR A 27 -14.76 41.42 4.54
N LEU A 28 -16.03 41.67 4.28
CA LEU A 28 -17.08 40.68 4.27
C LEU A 28 -16.93 39.68 3.10
N LEU A 29 -16.46 40.18 1.95
CA LEU A 29 -16.23 39.36 0.74
C LEU A 29 -14.91 38.62 0.74
N ARG A 30 -14.04 38.79 1.74
CA ARG A 30 -12.68 38.21 1.78
C ARG A 30 -12.62 36.68 1.61
N ARG A 31 -13.71 35.95 1.93
CA ARG A 31 -13.85 34.49 1.79
C ARG A 31 -14.45 34.05 0.44
N ARG A 32 -14.77 35.01 -0.44
CA ARG A 32 -15.28 34.77 -1.79
C ARG A 32 -14.13 34.60 -2.78
N SER A 33 -14.48 34.39 -4.04
CA SER A 33 -13.55 34.28 -5.16
C SER A 33 -12.63 35.49 -5.32
N ILE A 34 -11.38 35.27 -5.77
CA ILE A 34 -10.43 36.36 -6.10
C ILE A 34 -11.04 37.28 -7.15
N THR A 35 -11.77 36.73 -8.13
CA THR A 35 -12.45 37.54 -9.17
C THR A 35 -13.52 38.46 -8.57
N THR A 36 -14.33 37.96 -7.62
CA THR A 36 -15.30 38.80 -6.91
C THR A 36 -14.62 39.84 -6.04
N LEU A 37 -13.50 39.54 -5.45
CA LEU A 37 -12.73 40.50 -4.64
C LEU A 37 -12.13 41.59 -5.51
N LEU A 38 -11.54 41.24 -6.66
CA LEU A 38 -10.99 42.19 -7.63
C LEU A 38 -12.07 43.10 -8.23
N THR A 39 -13.20 42.51 -8.66
CA THR A 39 -14.32 43.29 -9.22
C THR A 39 -14.93 44.24 -8.18
N ALA A 40 -15.11 43.79 -6.93
CA ALA A 40 -15.56 44.63 -5.84
C ALA A 40 -14.57 45.77 -5.52
N THR A 41 -13.26 45.50 -5.56
CA THR A 41 -12.22 46.53 -5.34
C THR A 41 -12.22 47.59 -6.43
N VAL A 42 -12.29 47.15 -7.70
CA VAL A 42 -12.37 48.11 -8.85
C VAL A 42 -13.64 48.93 -8.76
N LEU A 43 -14.78 48.29 -8.46
CA LEU A 43 -16.06 48.99 -8.30
C LEU A 43 -16.01 50.02 -7.15
N THR A 44 -15.46 49.62 -6.00
CA THR A 44 -15.30 50.51 -4.84
C THR A 44 -14.40 51.69 -5.18
N ALA A 45 -13.28 51.46 -5.88
CA ALA A 45 -12.39 52.52 -6.32
C ALA A 45 -13.08 53.51 -7.26
N ILE A 46 -13.86 52.99 -8.22
CA ILE A 46 -14.65 53.82 -9.16
C ILE A 46 -15.69 54.64 -8.39
N VAL A 47 -16.42 54.05 -7.44
CA VAL A 47 -17.45 54.77 -6.68
C VAL A 47 -16.83 55.85 -5.79
N VAL A 48 -15.69 55.56 -5.13
CA VAL A 48 -14.97 56.55 -4.33
C VAL A 48 -14.51 57.74 -5.20
N LEU A 49 -13.95 57.46 -6.38
CA LEU A 49 -13.51 58.47 -7.35
C LEU A 49 -14.69 59.30 -7.87
N ALA A 50 -15.78 58.61 -8.26
CA ALA A 50 -16.99 59.29 -8.76
C ALA A 50 -17.63 60.19 -7.68
N THR A 51 -17.68 59.73 -6.42
CA THR A 51 -18.18 60.54 -5.30
C THR A 51 -17.32 61.80 -5.09
N GLY A 52 -15.99 61.68 -5.18
CA GLY A 52 -15.06 62.80 -5.10
C GLY A 52 -15.27 63.80 -6.23
N VAL A 53 -15.41 63.31 -7.48
CA VAL A 53 -15.63 64.17 -8.67
C VAL A 53 -17.01 64.83 -8.62
N LEU A 54 -18.07 64.09 -8.35
CA LEU A 54 -19.42 64.61 -8.32
C LEU A 54 -19.61 65.63 -7.19
N GLY A 55 -19.06 65.33 -6.01
CA GLY A 55 -19.03 66.25 -4.88
C GLY A 55 -18.25 67.50 -5.18
N SER A 56 -17.13 67.46 -5.91
CA SER A 56 -16.35 68.63 -6.32
C SER A 56 -17.06 69.47 -7.38
N VAL A 57 -17.74 68.85 -8.35
CA VAL A 57 -18.56 69.52 -9.35
C VAL A 57 -19.74 70.25 -8.69
N ALA A 58 -20.44 69.61 -7.78
CA ALA A 58 -21.53 70.24 -7.02
C ALA A 58 -21.03 71.41 -6.18
N ALA A 59 -19.83 71.31 -5.59
CA ALA A 59 -19.22 72.39 -4.81
C ALA A 59 -18.76 73.61 -5.68
N THR A 60 -18.32 73.35 -6.94
CA THR A 60 -17.99 74.43 -7.89
C THR A 60 -19.20 75.27 -8.30
N LEU A 61 -20.36 74.57 -8.47
CA LEU A 61 -21.62 75.33 -8.76
C LEU A 61 -22.04 76.26 -7.63
N HIS A 62 -21.48 76.10 -6.43
CA HIS A 62 -21.68 76.90 -5.24
C HIS A 62 -20.51 77.93 -5.02
N GLY A 63 -19.64 78.16 -6.01
CA GLY A 63 -18.60 79.22 -5.96
C GLY A 63 -17.32 78.81 -5.23
N MET A 64 -16.97 77.54 -5.14
CA MET A 64 -15.71 77.05 -4.53
C MET A 64 -14.50 77.36 -5.39
N GLN A 65 -13.33 77.63 -4.73
CA GLN A 65 -12.04 77.85 -5.40
C GLN A 65 -11.46 76.58 -5.98
N LEU A 66 -10.73 76.65 -7.10
CA LEU A 66 -10.08 75.53 -7.82
C LEU A 66 -9.19 74.67 -6.91
N GLY A 67 -8.54 75.29 -5.88
CA GLY A 67 -7.71 74.56 -4.92
C GLY A 67 -8.45 73.47 -4.10
N ASN A 68 -9.71 73.71 -3.75
CA ASN A 68 -10.54 72.79 -3.00
C ASN A 68 -10.97 71.56 -3.85
N LEU A 69 -11.16 71.76 -5.13
CA LEU A 69 -11.42 70.75 -6.14
C LEU A 69 -10.25 69.79 -6.24
N LEU A 70 -9.03 70.30 -6.42
CA LEU A 70 -7.83 69.54 -6.54
C LEU A 70 -7.57 68.70 -5.23
N ALA A 71 -7.84 69.32 -4.07
CA ALA A 71 -7.68 68.61 -2.77
C ALA A 71 -8.65 67.39 -2.61
N SER A 72 -9.93 67.56 -2.96
CA SER A 72 -10.91 66.50 -2.85
C SER A 72 -10.63 65.34 -3.82
N MET A 73 -10.21 65.66 -5.06
CA MET A 73 -9.81 64.63 -6.04
C MET A 73 -8.54 63.88 -5.61
N SER A 74 -7.56 64.57 -5.03
CA SER A 74 -6.34 63.92 -4.52
C SER A 74 -6.62 62.98 -3.37
N ILE A 75 -7.51 63.31 -2.44
CA ILE A 75 -7.91 62.46 -1.34
C ILE A 75 -8.64 61.20 -1.87
N ALA A 76 -9.57 61.37 -2.82
CA ALA A 76 -10.26 60.22 -3.41
C ALA A 76 -9.31 59.27 -4.16
N ALA A 77 -8.34 59.81 -4.89
CA ALA A 77 -7.33 59.04 -5.58
C ALA A 77 -6.42 58.27 -4.61
N LEU A 78 -5.97 58.92 -3.53
CA LEU A 78 -5.14 58.30 -2.50
C LEU A 78 -5.88 57.16 -1.78
N LEU A 79 -7.17 57.32 -1.43
CA LEU A 79 -8.00 56.28 -0.83
C LEU A 79 -8.18 55.12 -1.78
N SER A 80 -8.41 55.35 -3.06
CA SER A 80 -8.54 54.30 -4.09
C SER A 80 -7.27 53.47 -4.22
N VAL A 81 -6.10 54.13 -4.26
CA VAL A 81 -4.79 53.44 -4.31
C VAL A 81 -4.53 52.66 -3.03
N ALA A 82 -4.85 53.19 -1.84
CA ALA A 82 -4.67 52.51 -0.56
C ALA A 82 -5.48 51.21 -0.48
N ILE A 83 -6.73 51.23 -0.96
CA ILE A 83 -7.58 50.05 -1.05
C ILE A 83 -6.95 49.00 -1.97
N GLY A 84 -6.47 49.38 -3.16
CA GLY A 84 -5.83 48.48 -4.11
C GLY A 84 -4.54 47.85 -3.57
N VAL A 85 -3.68 48.64 -2.93
CA VAL A 85 -2.45 48.12 -2.29
C VAL A 85 -2.76 47.19 -1.12
N GLY A 86 -3.79 47.50 -0.33
CA GLY A 86 -4.23 46.65 0.77
C GLY A 86 -4.65 45.26 0.28
N LEU A 87 -5.44 45.19 -0.80
CA LEU A 87 -5.85 43.95 -1.40
C LEU A 87 -4.66 43.16 -1.99
N ALA A 88 -3.75 43.82 -2.69
CA ALA A 88 -2.57 43.20 -3.26
C ALA A 88 -1.69 42.55 -2.18
N LYS A 89 -1.45 43.27 -1.06
CA LYS A 89 -0.73 42.71 0.10
C LYS A 89 -1.43 41.51 0.72
N PHE A 90 -2.76 41.55 0.84
CA PHE A 90 -3.56 40.47 1.40
C PHE A 90 -3.44 39.19 0.55
N ILE A 91 -3.57 39.28 -0.77
CA ILE A 91 -3.42 38.14 -1.69
C ILE A 91 -1.98 37.62 -1.69
N MET A 92 -0.99 38.52 -1.66
CA MET A 92 0.42 38.16 -1.67
C MET A 92 0.80 37.38 -0.38
N ALA A 93 0.35 37.84 0.79
CA ALA A 93 0.59 37.16 2.07
C ALA A 93 0.02 35.74 2.05
N ALA A 94 -1.22 35.57 1.61
CA ALA A 94 -1.87 34.26 1.49
C ALA A 94 -1.13 33.31 0.53
N SER A 95 -0.61 33.85 -0.58
CA SER A 95 0.15 33.06 -1.56
C SER A 95 1.53 32.64 -1.04
N VAL A 96 2.18 33.47 -0.20
CA VAL A 96 3.47 33.13 0.42
C VAL A 96 3.31 32.02 1.44
N GLU A 97 2.27 32.05 2.27
CA GLU A 97 1.98 30.99 3.24
C GLU A 97 1.75 29.63 2.54
N LEU A 98 0.98 29.64 1.45
CA LEU A 98 0.74 28.41 0.68
C LEU A 98 2.04 27.88 0.04
N ARG A 99 2.89 28.77 -0.52
CA ARG A 99 4.20 28.37 -1.08
C ARG A 99 5.14 27.81 -0.01
N LEU A 100 5.13 28.36 1.20
CA LEU A 100 5.93 27.85 2.30
C LEU A 100 5.46 26.46 2.72
N ALA A 101 4.15 26.27 2.84
CA ALA A 101 3.54 24.99 3.14
C ALA A 101 3.91 23.92 2.10
N VAL A 102 3.93 24.29 0.80
CA VAL A 102 4.37 23.39 -0.30
C VAL A 102 5.84 23.02 -0.18
N ARG A 103 6.73 23.97 0.17
CA ARG A 103 8.17 23.67 0.33
C ARG A 103 8.48 22.78 1.53
N LEU A 104 7.69 22.86 2.58
CA LEU A 104 7.84 22.04 3.78
C LEU A 104 7.21 20.64 3.62
N LEU A 105 6.57 20.37 2.49
CA LEU A 105 5.94 19.08 2.16
C LEU A 105 6.90 17.88 2.25
N ASP A 106 8.17 18.09 1.94
CA ASP A 106 9.17 17.01 1.93
C ASP A 106 9.70 16.66 3.33
N GLN A 107 9.64 17.61 4.26
CA GLN A 107 10.21 17.42 5.61
C GLN A 107 9.16 17.16 6.71
N TYR A 108 7.93 17.66 6.55
CA TYR A 108 6.89 17.62 7.58
C TYR A 108 5.53 17.31 6.98
N CYS A 109 5.25 16.02 6.76
CA CYS A 109 3.95 15.57 6.22
C CYS A 109 2.74 15.89 7.13
N ASP A 110 2.95 16.08 8.43
CA ASP A 110 1.87 16.21 9.42
C ASP A 110 1.44 17.64 9.76
N LEU A 111 2.09 18.68 9.19
CA LEU A 111 1.65 20.04 9.46
C LEU A 111 0.33 20.34 8.75
N PRO A 112 -0.68 20.86 9.48
CA PRO A 112 -1.93 21.29 8.85
C PRO A 112 -1.67 22.41 7.85
N LEU A 113 -2.30 22.34 6.69
CA LEU A 113 -2.27 23.43 5.71
C LEU A 113 -3.01 24.65 6.29
N PRO A 114 -2.49 25.86 6.12
CA PRO A 114 -3.21 27.07 6.53
C PRO A 114 -4.55 27.17 5.81
N ASP A 115 -5.60 27.67 6.50
CA ASP A 115 -6.91 27.91 5.90
C ASP A 115 -6.84 29.17 5.01
N PRO A 116 -6.79 29.02 3.68
CA PRO A 116 -6.61 30.16 2.81
C PRO A 116 -7.88 31.02 2.74
N PRO A 117 -7.71 32.35 2.65
CA PRO A 117 -8.83 33.28 2.76
C PRO A 117 -9.75 33.32 1.54
N THR A 118 -9.31 32.83 0.37
CA THR A 118 -10.09 32.87 -0.87
C THR A 118 -10.53 31.48 -1.31
N ALA A 119 -11.67 31.41 -2.03
CA ALA A 119 -12.25 30.13 -2.47
C ALA A 119 -11.32 29.35 -3.42
N GLU A 120 -10.63 30.03 -4.32
CA GLU A 120 -9.70 29.41 -5.27
C GLU A 120 -8.46 28.86 -4.57
N LEU A 121 -7.89 29.57 -3.62
CA LEU A 121 -6.75 29.09 -2.85
C LEU A 121 -7.15 27.92 -1.94
N ARG A 122 -8.40 27.91 -1.45
CA ARG A 122 -8.93 26.79 -0.67
C ARG A 122 -9.07 25.53 -1.53
N ALA A 123 -9.59 25.64 -2.75
CA ALA A 123 -9.68 24.51 -3.67
C ALA A 123 -8.29 23.91 -3.98
N VAL A 124 -7.29 24.77 -4.19
CA VAL A 124 -5.89 24.32 -4.39
C VAL A 124 -5.33 23.67 -3.12
N ALA A 125 -5.62 24.20 -1.94
CA ALA A 125 -5.18 23.61 -0.67
C ALA A 125 -5.82 22.23 -0.42
N GLU A 126 -7.10 22.06 -0.76
CA GLU A 126 -7.81 20.78 -0.68
C GLU A 126 -7.21 19.74 -1.63
N GLU A 127 -6.97 20.11 -2.89
CA GLU A 127 -6.34 19.20 -3.87
C GLU A 127 -4.92 18.81 -3.46
N LEU A 128 -4.17 19.79 -2.93
CA LEU A 128 -2.85 19.55 -2.38
C LEU A 128 -2.88 18.59 -1.18
N SER A 129 -3.88 18.74 -0.30
CA SER A 129 -4.11 17.85 0.84
C SER A 129 -4.37 16.41 0.40
N LEU A 130 -5.24 16.20 -0.59
CA LEU A 130 -5.51 14.88 -1.16
C LEU A 130 -4.27 14.26 -1.80
N THR A 131 -3.49 15.07 -2.52
CA THR A 131 -2.24 14.61 -3.15
C THR A 131 -1.20 14.21 -2.10
N ARG A 132 -1.09 14.98 -0.99
CA ARG A 132 -0.25 14.63 0.16
C ARG A 132 -0.64 13.31 0.78
N GLN A 133 -1.94 13.10 1.01
CA GLN A 133 -2.43 11.85 1.58
C GLN A 133 -2.07 10.65 0.68
N ARG A 134 -2.31 10.75 -0.62
CA ARG A 134 -1.94 9.70 -1.59
C ARG A 134 -0.44 9.41 -1.59
N LEU A 135 0.39 10.46 -1.53
CA LEU A 135 1.85 10.32 -1.47
C LEU A 135 2.30 9.68 -0.16
N ALA A 136 1.71 10.07 0.97
CA ALA A 136 2.01 9.48 2.27
C ALA A 136 1.65 7.98 2.31
N GLU A 137 0.48 7.61 1.78
CA GLU A 137 0.05 6.22 1.65
C GLU A 137 0.96 5.41 0.73
N ALA A 138 1.38 5.99 -0.41
CA ALA A 138 2.31 5.34 -1.33
C ALA A 138 3.68 5.09 -0.68
N ARG A 139 4.23 6.11 0.01
CA ARG A 139 5.49 6.00 0.75
C ARG A 139 5.41 5.01 1.93
N ALA A 140 4.25 4.95 2.60
CA ALA A 140 4.03 3.98 3.67
C ALA A 140 4.03 2.54 3.13
N ARG A 141 3.38 2.30 1.99
CA ARG A 141 3.40 0.99 1.32
C ARG A 141 4.83 0.62 0.86
N GLU A 142 5.55 1.54 0.24
CA GLU A 142 6.94 1.33 -0.19
C GLU A 142 7.86 0.97 1.00
N ARG A 143 7.74 1.70 2.12
CA ARG A 143 8.50 1.40 3.35
C ARG A 143 8.13 0.05 3.95
N ALA A 144 6.85 -0.32 3.93
CA ALA A 144 6.39 -1.62 4.41
C ALA A 144 6.98 -2.77 3.57
N VAL A 145 6.98 -2.64 2.24
CA VAL A 145 7.59 -3.61 1.31
C VAL A 145 9.10 -3.71 1.56
N GLU A 146 9.80 -2.58 1.67
CA GLU A 146 11.25 -2.57 1.90
C GLU A 146 11.62 -3.14 3.28
N HIS A 147 10.79 -2.89 4.30
CA HIS A 147 10.97 -3.47 5.64
C HIS A 147 10.80 -4.99 5.59
N SER A 148 9.72 -5.48 4.99
CA SER A 148 9.46 -6.91 4.82
C SER A 148 10.58 -7.61 4.05
N ARG A 149 11.11 -6.97 2.99
CA ARG A 149 12.25 -7.49 2.22
C ARG A 149 13.52 -7.60 3.06
N ARG A 150 13.81 -6.60 3.91
CA ARG A 150 14.99 -6.64 4.81
C ARG A 150 14.86 -7.71 5.86
N GLU A 151 13.69 -7.84 6.48
CA GLU A 151 13.41 -8.90 7.45
C GLU A 151 13.58 -10.27 6.81
N LEU A 152 13.07 -10.49 5.61
CA LEU A 152 13.23 -11.72 4.85
C LEU A 152 14.71 -12.05 4.62
N LEU A 153 15.51 -11.09 4.13
CA LEU A 153 16.94 -11.31 3.87
C LEU A 153 17.71 -11.63 5.15
N ALA A 154 17.41 -10.94 6.25
CA ALA A 154 18.04 -11.21 7.54
C ALA A 154 17.72 -12.62 8.04
N TRP A 155 16.48 -13.03 7.89
CA TRP A 155 15.99 -14.32 8.29
C TRP A 155 16.55 -15.45 7.41
N ILE A 156 16.57 -15.33 6.08
CA ILE A 156 17.21 -16.27 5.15
C ILE A 156 18.68 -16.46 5.55
N GLY A 157 19.40 -15.35 5.82
CA GLY A 157 20.80 -15.41 6.24
C GLY A 157 21.00 -16.17 7.55
N HIS A 158 20.08 -16.07 8.49
CA HIS A 158 20.10 -16.82 9.74
C HIS A 158 19.87 -18.33 9.49
N ASP A 159 18.84 -18.67 8.73
CA ASP A 159 18.42 -20.06 8.51
C ASP A 159 19.35 -20.84 7.56
N LEU A 160 20.09 -20.14 6.69
CA LEU A 160 21.19 -20.74 5.91
C LEU A 160 22.43 -21.01 6.76
N ARG A 161 22.72 -20.15 7.75
CA ARG A 161 23.93 -20.28 8.58
C ARG A 161 23.92 -21.52 9.47
N ALA A 162 22.76 -21.87 10.02
CA ALA A 162 22.64 -23.00 10.94
C ALA A 162 22.97 -24.37 10.31
N PRO A 163 22.40 -24.77 9.15
CA PRO A 163 22.77 -26.03 8.49
C PRO A 163 24.21 -26.01 7.98
N LEU A 164 24.71 -24.85 7.51
CA LEU A 164 26.07 -24.72 7.06
C LEU A 164 27.08 -24.94 8.22
N ALA A 165 26.85 -24.31 9.36
CA ALA A 165 27.68 -24.50 10.55
C ALA A 165 27.69 -25.97 11.01
N ARG A 166 26.52 -26.64 10.96
CA ARG A 166 26.45 -28.10 11.27
C ARG A 166 27.21 -28.94 10.27
N LEU A 167 27.14 -28.63 8.97
CA LEU A 167 27.92 -29.31 7.94
C LEU A 167 29.43 -29.16 8.18
N THR A 168 29.88 -27.93 8.46
CA THR A 168 31.28 -27.63 8.76
C THR A 168 31.76 -28.42 10.00
N ALA A 169 31.01 -28.38 11.11
CA ALA A 169 31.37 -29.09 12.33
C ALA A 169 31.43 -30.63 12.13
N ILE A 170 30.52 -31.21 11.33
CA ILE A 170 30.56 -32.64 11.00
C ILE A 170 31.81 -32.94 10.13
N ALA A 171 32.13 -32.12 9.16
CA ALA A 171 33.30 -32.29 8.29
C ALA A 171 34.62 -32.18 9.08
N GLU A 172 34.76 -31.16 9.93
CA GLU A 172 35.88 -30.96 10.82
C GLU A 172 36.09 -32.18 11.77
N GLY A 173 35.01 -32.67 12.37
CA GLY A 173 35.06 -33.87 13.23
C GLY A 173 35.53 -35.14 12.50
N LEU A 174 35.20 -35.29 11.22
CA LEU A 174 35.74 -36.36 10.37
C LEU A 174 37.19 -36.18 10.01
N GLU A 175 37.63 -34.93 9.69
CA GLU A 175 39.02 -34.62 9.35
C GLU A 175 39.94 -34.80 10.55
N ASP A 176 39.55 -34.39 11.72
CA ASP A 176 40.32 -34.50 12.97
C ASP A 176 40.45 -35.93 13.49
N GLY A 177 39.79 -36.89 12.87
CA GLY A 177 39.81 -38.31 13.27
C GLY A 177 39.14 -38.57 14.62
N ILE A 178 38.27 -37.63 15.07
CA ILE A 178 37.56 -37.76 16.35
C ILE A 178 36.43 -38.80 16.26
N VAL A 179 36.00 -39.10 15.00
CA VAL A 179 34.89 -40.01 14.72
C VAL A 179 35.40 -41.44 14.64
N GLU A 180 34.81 -42.35 15.45
CA GLU A 180 35.12 -43.78 15.38
C GLU A 180 34.75 -44.36 13.98
N PRO A 181 35.56 -45.31 13.43
CA PRO A 181 35.29 -45.88 12.10
C PRO A 181 33.85 -46.48 11.96
N ALA A 182 33.27 -46.97 13.05
CA ALA A 182 31.92 -47.51 13.06
C ALA A 182 30.83 -46.42 12.88
N GLU A 183 31.12 -45.19 13.20
CA GLU A 183 30.18 -44.07 13.11
C GLU A 183 30.33 -43.27 11.80
N THR A 184 31.39 -43.45 11.04
CA THR A 184 31.67 -42.68 9.79
C THR A 184 30.49 -42.68 8.83
N ASN A 185 29.79 -43.80 8.66
CA ASN A 185 28.61 -43.87 7.79
C ASN A 185 27.45 -43.00 8.30
N ARG A 186 27.29 -42.91 9.62
CA ARG A 186 26.26 -42.05 10.25
C ARG A 186 26.55 -40.55 9.97
N TYR A 187 27.80 -40.16 10.06
CA TYR A 187 28.24 -38.79 9.76
C TYR A 187 28.07 -38.44 8.27
N HIS A 188 28.43 -39.37 7.34
CA HIS A 188 28.15 -39.16 5.91
C HIS A 188 26.66 -39.04 5.61
N GLN A 189 25.80 -39.81 6.29
CA GLN A 189 24.36 -39.70 6.17
C GLN A 189 23.87 -38.34 6.69
N ALA A 190 24.43 -37.85 7.80
CA ALA A 190 24.10 -36.55 8.37
C ALA A 190 24.50 -35.41 7.43
N ILE A 191 25.69 -35.47 6.82
CA ILE A 191 26.13 -34.50 5.81
C ILE A 191 25.15 -34.47 4.64
N ARG A 192 24.81 -35.65 4.09
CA ARG A 192 23.87 -35.75 2.96
C ARG A 192 22.52 -35.13 3.30
N LEU A 193 21.99 -35.43 4.48
CA LEU A 193 20.72 -34.88 4.93
C LEU A 193 20.75 -33.39 5.10
N GLN A 194 21.82 -32.84 5.68
CA GLN A 194 21.98 -31.38 5.80
C GLN A 194 22.14 -30.68 4.44
N ALA A 195 22.89 -31.28 3.51
CA ALA A 195 23.03 -30.75 2.16
C ALA A 195 21.68 -30.73 1.40
N GLN A 196 20.89 -31.80 1.52
CA GLN A 196 19.54 -31.84 0.94
C GLN A 196 18.60 -30.80 1.54
N ARG A 197 18.66 -30.57 2.87
CA ARG A 197 17.89 -29.51 3.54
C ARG A 197 18.30 -28.14 3.06
N LEU A 198 19.60 -27.90 2.89
CA LEU A 198 20.10 -26.62 2.40
C LEU A 198 19.66 -26.36 0.94
N ALA A 199 19.71 -27.39 0.08
CA ALA A 199 19.22 -27.29 -1.29
C ALA A 199 17.73 -26.94 -1.33
N ALA A 200 16.89 -27.64 -0.54
CA ALA A 200 15.46 -27.33 -0.46
C ALA A 200 15.17 -25.91 0.04
N LEU A 201 15.97 -25.41 1.00
CA LEU A 201 15.87 -24.04 1.48
C LEU A 201 16.20 -23.00 0.39
N VAL A 202 17.23 -23.26 -0.39
CA VAL A 202 17.64 -22.42 -1.52
C VAL A 202 16.52 -22.40 -2.59
N ASP A 203 15.95 -23.55 -2.91
CA ASP A 203 14.84 -23.67 -3.85
C ASP A 203 13.61 -22.88 -3.34
N ASP A 204 13.26 -23.01 -2.05
CA ASP A 204 12.17 -22.23 -1.44
C ASP A 204 12.41 -20.72 -1.57
N VAL A 205 13.66 -20.24 -1.38
CA VAL A 205 14.02 -18.82 -1.53
C VAL A 205 13.86 -18.36 -2.98
N PHE A 206 14.30 -19.16 -3.97
CA PHE A 206 14.13 -18.82 -5.39
C PHE A 206 12.65 -18.82 -5.80
N GLU A 207 11.85 -19.78 -5.34
CA GLU A 207 10.42 -19.82 -5.60
C GLU A 207 9.72 -18.60 -4.99
N PHE A 208 10.03 -18.26 -3.73
CA PHE A 208 9.50 -17.07 -3.09
C PHE A 208 9.89 -15.78 -3.85
N ALA A 209 11.17 -15.64 -4.24
CA ALA A 209 11.62 -14.48 -5.00
C ALA A 209 10.91 -14.36 -6.36
N ALA A 210 10.63 -15.46 -7.04
CA ALA A 210 9.88 -15.47 -8.30
C ALA A 210 8.41 -15.06 -8.10
N ILE A 211 7.78 -15.47 -6.98
CA ILE A 211 6.42 -15.06 -6.60
C ILE A 211 6.40 -13.55 -6.31
N ASP A 212 7.30 -13.08 -5.45
CA ASP A 212 7.36 -11.68 -5.00
C ASP A 212 7.63 -10.71 -6.17
N ALA A 213 8.50 -11.10 -7.10
CA ALA A 213 8.78 -10.34 -8.32
C ALA A 213 7.64 -10.40 -9.38
N GLY A 214 6.59 -11.20 -9.17
CA GLY A 214 5.57 -11.47 -10.19
C GLY A 214 6.14 -12.11 -11.46
N ALA A 215 7.31 -12.76 -11.34
CA ALA A 215 8.03 -13.37 -12.45
C ALA A 215 7.59 -14.81 -12.73
N LEU A 216 6.74 -15.37 -11.87
CA LEU A 216 6.22 -16.71 -12.03
C LEU A 216 5.38 -16.81 -13.31
N ARG A 217 5.72 -17.77 -14.15
CA ARG A 217 5.00 -18.05 -15.40
C ARG A 217 4.50 -19.50 -15.36
N PRO A 218 3.26 -19.75 -14.89
CA PRO A 218 2.67 -21.08 -14.93
C PRO A 218 2.58 -21.60 -16.38
N VAL A 219 2.86 -22.90 -16.55
CA VAL A 219 2.67 -23.61 -17.81
C VAL A 219 1.55 -24.63 -17.60
N PRO A 220 0.29 -24.22 -17.73
CA PRO A 220 -0.83 -25.08 -17.41
C PRO A 220 -1.00 -26.21 -18.44
N ALA A 221 -1.35 -27.39 -17.97
CA ALA A 221 -1.68 -28.57 -18.76
C ALA A 221 -2.95 -29.23 -18.21
N SER A 222 -3.66 -29.99 -19.06
CA SER A 222 -4.76 -30.83 -18.61
C SER A 222 -4.19 -32.04 -17.88
N MET A 223 -4.63 -32.29 -16.65
CA MET A 223 -4.18 -33.40 -15.81
C MET A 223 -5.30 -33.90 -14.93
N ASN A 224 -5.14 -35.12 -14.42
CA ASN A 224 -6.05 -35.67 -13.43
C ASN A 224 -5.52 -35.41 -12.01
N LEU A 225 -6.26 -34.65 -11.22
CA LEU A 225 -5.85 -34.28 -9.87
C LEU A 225 -5.71 -35.47 -8.95
N ALA A 226 -6.47 -36.54 -9.18
CA ALA A 226 -6.37 -37.80 -8.40
C ALA A 226 -4.98 -38.43 -8.50
N ASP A 227 -4.31 -38.33 -9.66
CA ASP A 227 -2.98 -38.89 -9.87
C ASP A 227 -1.94 -38.09 -9.06
N VAL A 228 -2.04 -36.76 -9.07
CA VAL A 228 -1.17 -35.86 -8.27
C VAL A 228 -1.32 -36.11 -6.78
N ILE A 229 -2.56 -36.26 -6.30
CA ILE A 229 -2.83 -36.58 -4.89
C ILE A 229 -2.20 -37.94 -4.54
N SER A 230 -2.34 -38.96 -5.39
CA SER A 230 -1.75 -40.27 -5.19
C SER A 230 -0.23 -40.20 -5.09
N ASP A 231 0.44 -39.44 -5.97
CA ASP A 231 1.89 -39.27 -5.96
C ASP A 231 2.36 -38.58 -4.68
N VAL A 232 1.69 -37.52 -4.26
CA VAL A 232 2.02 -36.78 -3.03
C VAL A 232 1.82 -37.65 -1.78
N LEU A 233 0.73 -38.44 -1.72
CA LEU A 233 0.49 -39.36 -0.61
C LEU A 233 1.57 -40.43 -0.56
N ALA A 234 1.96 -41.02 -1.69
CA ALA A 234 3.03 -41.98 -1.76
C ALA A 234 4.38 -41.42 -1.28
N ALA A 235 4.71 -40.20 -1.68
CA ALA A 235 5.93 -39.50 -1.26
C ALA A 235 5.91 -39.16 0.25
N ALA A 236 4.77 -38.79 0.80
CA ALA A 236 4.60 -38.39 2.20
C ALA A 236 4.49 -39.61 3.18
N HIS A 237 4.16 -40.81 2.66
CA HIS A 237 3.90 -42.01 3.47
C HIS A 237 5.03 -42.36 4.45
N PRO A 238 6.33 -42.39 4.06
CA PRO A 238 7.40 -42.71 5.00
C PRO A 238 7.50 -41.75 6.20
N ALA A 239 7.23 -40.45 5.96
CA ALA A 239 7.25 -39.45 7.03
C ALA A 239 6.03 -39.61 7.97
N ALA A 240 4.86 -39.93 7.42
CA ALA A 240 3.66 -40.23 8.19
C ALA A 240 3.84 -41.50 9.06
N GLU A 241 4.40 -42.55 8.48
CA GLU A 241 4.67 -43.82 9.18
C GLU A 241 5.65 -43.63 10.34
N ALA A 242 6.74 -42.87 10.12
CA ALA A 242 7.73 -42.58 11.16
C ALA A 242 7.13 -41.81 12.36
N LYS A 243 6.07 -41.03 12.14
CA LYS A 243 5.29 -40.35 13.19
C LYS A 243 4.04 -41.08 13.64
N GLN A 244 3.78 -42.27 13.11
CA GLN A 244 2.54 -43.04 13.37
C GLN A 244 1.26 -42.24 13.04
N ILE A 245 1.32 -41.36 12.02
CA ILE A 245 0.20 -40.55 11.55
C ILE A 245 -0.56 -41.33 10.48
N THR A 246 -1.89 -41.37 10.59
CA THR A 246 -2.75 -41.93 9.53
C THR A 246 -2.85 -40.94 8.39
N LEU A 247 -2.32 -41.31 7.21
CA LEU A 247 -2.39 -40.50 6.00
C LEU A 247 -3.42 -41.10 5.05
N ALA A 248 -4.40 -40.29 4.61
CA ALA A 248 -5.48 -40.75 3.74
C ALA A 248 -5.76 -39.72 2.62
N GLY A 249 -6.28 -40.21 1.49
CA GLY A 249 -6.77 -39.38 0.40
C GLY A 249 -8.16 -39.84 -0.03
N ASP A 250 -9.01 -38.85 -0.31
CA ASP A 250 -10.35 -39.04 -0.88
C ASP A 250 -10.54 -38.13 -2.06
N ALA A 251 -10.53 -38.67 -3.25
CA ALA A 251 -10.70 -37.92 -4.50
C ALA A 251 -11.49 -38.77 -5.50
N PRO A 252 -12.35 -38.13 -6.32
CA PRO A 252 -12.96 -38.81 -7.47
C PRO A 252 -11.87 -39.38 -8.39
N ARG A 253 -12.08 -40.61 -8.89
CA ARG A 253 -11.10 -41.29 -9.79
C ARG A 253 -10.71 -40.47 -11.02
N SER A 254 -11.61 -39.64 -11.51
CA SER A 254 -11.38 -38.72 -12.61
C SER A 254 -11.80 -37.31 -12.18
N LEU A 255 -10.82 -36.48 -11.96
CA LEU A 255 -11.01 -35.08 -11.59
C LEU A 255 -10.08 -34.23 -12.45
N PRO A 256 -10.50 -33.92 -13.71
CA PRO A 256 -9.67 -33.14 -14.62
C PRO A 256 -9.52 -31.69 -14.10
N VAL A 257 -8.29 -31.19 -14.13
CA VAL A 257 -7.94 -29.82 -13.76
C VAL A 257 -6.96 -29.26 -14.81
N TYR A 258 -7.05 -27.96 -15.08
CA TYR A 258 -6.13 -27.26 -15.94
C TYR A 258 -5.19 -26.37 -15.09
N ALA A 259 -4.02 -26.93 -14.78
CA ALA A 259 -3.06 -26.29 -13.89
C ALA A 259 -1.61 -26.65 -14.28
N ASP A 260 -0.63 -25.89 -13.81
CA ASP A 260 0.78 -26.29 -13.94
C ASP A 260 1.06 -27.46 -12.98
N PRO A 261 1.47 -28.63 -13.50
CA PRO A 261 1.72 -29.82 -12.69
C PRO A 261 2.74 -29.58 -11.58
N ARG A 262 3.81 -28.83 -11.87
CA ARG A 262 4.88 -28.56 -10.92
C ARG A 262 4.39 -27.70 -9.76
N LEU A 263 3.61 -26.67 -10.05
CA LEU A 263 3.05 -25.78 -9.02
C LEU A 263 2.05 -26.55 -8.16
N LEU A 264 1.22 -27.41 -8.76
CA LEU A 264 0.22 -28.19 -8.04
C LEU A 264 0.87 -29.21 -7.09
N HIS A 265 1.90 -29.92 -7.53
CA HIS A 265 2.71 -30.80 -6.66
C HIS A 265 3.31 -30.01 -5.50
N ARG A 266 3.93 -28.85 -5.76
CA ARG A 266 4.55 -28.02 -4.71
C ARG A 266 3.54 -27.46 -3.71
N ILE A 267 2.33 -27.10 -4.16
CA ILE A 267 1.23 -26.68 -3.27
C ILE A 267 0.90 -27.82 -2.30
N LEU A 268 0.63 -29.01 -2.84
CA LEU A 268 0.27 -30.16 -2.02
C LEU A 268 1.41 -30.59 -1.09
N ASP A 269 2.65 -30.66 -1.58
CA ASP A 269 3.83 -30.99 -0.77
C ASP A 269 4.00 -30.01 0.40
N ASN A 270 3.83 -28.72 0.17
CA ASN A 270 3.94 -27.70 1.22
C ASN A 270 2.81 -27.86 2.26
N LEU A 271 1.57 -28.07 1.83
CA LEU A 271 0.43 -28.21 2.73
C LEU A 271 0.47 -29.52 3.51
N VAL A 272 0.76 -30.67 2.85
CA VAL A 272 0.84 -31.98 3.48
C VAL A 272 2.02 -32.05 4.45
N SER A 273 3.19 -31.56 4.05
CA SER A 273 4.35 -31.54 4.95
C SER A 273 4.13 -30.63 6.17
N ASN A 274 3.41 -29.54 6.01
CA ASN A 274 2.99 -28.69 7.13
C ASN A 274 2.02 -29.45 8.05
N ALA A 275 0.99 -30.09 7.50
CA ALA A 275 0.03 -30.90 8.26
C ALA A 275 0.72 -32.04 9.05
N LEU A 276 1.62 -32.80 8.39
CA LEU A 276 2.39 -33.87 9.05
C LEU A 276 3.30 -33.33 10.16
N ARG A 277 3.86 -32.14 10.02
CA ARG A 277 4.72 -31.52 11.03
C ARG A 277 3.92 -31.15 12.29
N GLU A 278 2.80 -30.49 12.11
CA GLU A 278 1.99 -29.96 13.22
C GLU A 278 1.10 -31.01 13.88
N THR A 279 0.78 -32.12 13.17
CA THR A 279 0.00 -33.21 13.72
C THR A 279 0.81 -34.02 14.75
N THR A 280 0.20 -34.29 15.89
CA THR A 280 0.79 -35.12 16.94
C THR A 280 0.86 -36.60 16.55
N VAL A 281 1.73 -37.36 17.23
CA VAL A 281 1.85 -38.79 17.05
C VAL A 281 0.48 -39.48 17.23
N GLY A 282 0.12 -40.35 16.30
CA GLY A 282 -1.17 -41.08 16.30
C GLY A 282 -2.32 -40.26 15.69
N GLY A 283 -2.07 -39.03 15.22
CA GLY A 283 -3.06 -38.21 14.57
C GLY A 283 -3.38 -38.60 13.13
N THR A 284 -4.16 -37.78 12.46
CA THR A 284 -4.62 -38.03 11.07
C THR A 284 -4.37 -36.82 10.20
N VAL A 285 -3.91 -37.07 8.98
CA VAL A 285 -3.85 -36.07 7.88
C VAL A 285 -4.64 -36.63 6.70
N GLN A 286 -5.56 -35.84 6.16
CA GLN A 286 -6.43 -36.28 5.07
C GLN A 286 -6.45 -35.23 3.96
N ILE A 287 -6.31 -35.67 2.70
CA ILE A 287 -6.52 -34.84 1.51
C ILE A 287 -7.89 -35.20 0.93
N ILE A 288 -8.77 -34.19 0.75
CA ILE A 288 -10.08 -34.36 0.14
C ILE A 288 -10.15 -33.45 -1.09
N ALA A 289 -10.48 -34.04 -2.23
CA ALA A 289 -10.74 -33.29 -3.45
C ALA A 289 -12.22 -33.38 -3.81
N THR A 290 -12.84 -32.22 -4.03
CA THR A 290 -14.26 -32.12 -4.36
C THR A 290 -14.42 -31.43 -5.73
N ASP A 291 -15.24 -32.07 -6.57
CA ASP A 291 -15.59 -31.56 -7.89
C ASP A 291 -16.73 -30.54 -7.81
N GLY A 292 -16.43 -29.25 -7.97
CA GLY A 292 -17.43 -28.19 -8.07
C GLY A 292 -17.79 -27.88 -9.55
N ALA A 293 -18.71 -26.99 -9.79
CA ALA A 293 -19.16 -26.62 -11.15
C ALA A 293 -18.03 -25.98 -11.97
N ASP A 294 -17.41 -24.92 -11.45
CA ASP A 294 -16.39 -24.11 -12.15
C ASP A 294 -14.99 -24.22 -11.53
N ALA A 295 -14.89 -24.83 -10.36
CA ALA A 295 -13.66 -24.93 -9.59
C ALA A 295 -13.56 -26.28 -8.88
N VAL A 296 -12.32 -26.71 -8.60
CA VAL A 296 -12.03 -27.84 -7.75
C VAL A 296 -11.62 -27.31 -6.37
N SER A 297 -12.17 -27.91 -5.32
CA SER A 297 -11.77 -27.65 -3.94
C SER A 297 -10.85 -28.78 -3.45
N LEU A 298 -9.67 -28.40 -2.96
CA LEU A 298 -8.70 -29.26 -2.29
C LEU A 298 -8.67 -28.91 -0.81
N GLU A 299 -9.03 -29.85 0.03
CA GLU A 299 -8.98 -29.69 1.48
C GLU A 299 -7.87 -30.59 2.06
N ILE A 300 -6.97 -29.99 2.83
CA ILE A 300 -5.98 -30.72 3.63
C ILE A 300 -6.39 -30.55 5.09
N ARG A 301 -6.89 -31.64 5.68
CA ARG A 301 -7.37 -31.70 7.06
C ARG A 301 -6.33 -32.36 7.92
N ASP A 302 -6.10 -31.82 9.10
CA ASP A 302 -5.21 -32.38 10.11
C ASP A 302 -5.84 -32.38 11.51
N THR A 303 -5.22 -33.10 12.43
CA THR A 303 -5.62 -33.17 13.84
C THR A 303 -4.57 -32.49 14.73
N CYS A 304 -4.12 -31.27 14.35
CA CYS A 304 -3.08 -30.52 15.08
C CYS A 304 -3.55 -29.96 16.43
N GLY A 305 -4.85 -30.01 16.76
CA GLY A 305 -5.43 -29.41 17.96
C GLY A 305 -5.89 -27.97 17.75
N GLY A 306 -5.78 -27.44 16.53
CA GLY A 306 -6.17 -26.08 16.18
C GLY A 306 -5.04 -25.06 16.32
N ILE A 307 -5.26 -23.87 15.78
CA ILE A 307 -4.31 -22.74 15.75
C ILE A 307 -4.99 -21.48 16.31
N SER A 308 -4.22 -20.59 16.95
CA SER A 308 -4.75 -19.35 17.48
C SER A 308 -5.16 -18.38 16.36
N GLU A 309 -6.07 -17.45 16.63
CA GLU A 309 -6.49 -16.43 15.67
C GLU A 309 -5.31 -15.57 15.20
N ASP A 310 -4.39 -15.23 16.10
CA ASP A 310 -3.16 -14.50 15.76
C ASP A 310 -2.28 -15.30 14.79
N THR A 311 -2.20 -16.62 14.97
CA THR A 311 -1.48 -17.50 14.04
C THR A 311 -2.17 -17.56 12.68
N VAL A 312 -3.50 -17.72 12.64
CA VAL A 312 -4.28 -17.71 11.39
C VAL A 312 -4.02 -16.43 10.60
N ALA A 313 -4.00 -15.28 11.27
CA ALA A 313 -3.77 -13.98 10.63
C ALA A 313 -2.37 -13.85 9.98
N ARG A 314 -1.35 -14.55 10.53
CA ARG A 314 0.06 -14.36 10.16
C ARG A 314 0.74 -15.57 9.52
N MET A 315 0.12 -16.75 9.54
CA MET A 315 0.76 -17.99 9.12
C MET A 315 1.19 -18.03 7.63
N PHE A 316 0.66 -17.13 6.83
CA PHE A 316 1.07 -16.96 5.43
C PHE A 316 2.11 -15.84 5.24
N ASP A 317 2.53 -15.16 6.32
CA ASP A 317 3.59 -14.16 6.25
C ASP A 317 4.94 -14.87 6.04
N PRO A 318 5.83 -14.32 5.19
CA PRO A 318 7.13 -14.92 4.94
C PRO A 318 7.94 -15.08 6.24
N GLY A 319 8.44 -16.27 6.50
CA GLY A 319 9.26 -16.56 7.67
C GLY A 319 8.50 -16.69 8.99
N PHE A 320 7.17 -16.60 8.98
CA PHE A 320 6.38 -16.78 10.21
C PHE A 320 6.47 -18.22 10.74
N ARG A 321 6.67 -18.35 12.06
CA ARG A 321 6.76 -19.63 12.79
C ARG A 321 6.11 -19.47 14.16
N VAL A 322 5.29 -20.43 14.56
CA VAL A 322 4.63 -20.44 15.89
C VAL A 322 5.65 -20.60 17.01
N ASP A 323 6.67 -21.43 16.82
CA ASP A 323 7.73 -21.68 17.79
C ASP A 323 9.10 -21.65 17.10
N PRO A 324 9.88 -20.54 17.26
CA PRO A 324 11.22 -20.43 16.71
C PRO A 324 12.20 -21.49 17.27
N ALA A 325 11.96 -22.01 18.49
CA ALA A 325 12.86 -22.94 19.16
C ALA A 325 12.72 -24.39 18.64
N ARG A 326 11.60 -24.77 18.00
CA ARG A 326 11.39 -26.08 17.41
C ARG A 326 12.03 -26.25 16.02
N GLY A 327 13.00 -25.42 15.68
CA GLY A 327 13.65 -25.33 14.37
C GLY A 327 14.60 -26.45 13.98
N GLU A 328 14.55 -27.62 14.59
CA GLU A 328 15.44 -28.75 14.20
C GLU A 328 15.18 -29.30 12.79
N ASP A 329 13.98 -29.07 12.22
CA ASP A 329 13.62 -29.59 10.89
C ASP A 329 14.10 -28.72 9.71
N GLY A 330 14.75 -27.57 9.97
CA GLY A 330 15.47 -26.77 8.95
C GLY A 330 14.62 -26.17 7.84
N ARG A 331 13.28 -26.12 7.96
CA ARG A 331 12.42 -25.47 6.98
C ARG A 331 12.12 -24.02 7.37
N ALA A 332 12.21 -23.21 6.38
CA ALA A 332 12.30 -21.76 6.41
C ALA A 332 11.02 -20.98 6.76
N GLY A 333 9.91 -21.61 7.12
CA GLY A 333 8.63 -20.89 7.28
C GLY A 333 8.11 -20.25 5.98
N LEU A 334 8.64 -20.65 4.82
CA LEU A 334 8.22 -20.16 3.50
C LEU A 334 7.16 -21.05 2.85
N GLY A 335 7.02 -22.32 3.28
CA GLY A 335 6.19 -23.29 2.56
C GLY A 335 4.73 -22.87 2.40
N LEU A 336 4.09 -22.29 3.44
CA LEU A 336 2.71 -21.80 3.35
C LEU A 336 2.61 -20.53 2.50
N THR A 337 3.57 -19.63 2.57
CA THR A 337 3.66 -18.42 1.74
C THR A 337 3.82 -18.81 0.26
N ILE A 338 4.68 -19.78 -0.03
CA ILE A 338 4.89 -20.33 -1.39
C ILE A 338 3.62 -21.01 -1.88
N ALA A 339 2.98 -21.85 -1.06
CA ALA A 339 1.73 -22.50 -1.44
C ALA A 339 0.64 -21.49 -1.81
N ARG A 340 0.45 -20.42 -1.01
CA ARG A 340 -0.48 -19.33 -1.31
C ARG A 340 -0.10 -18.57 -2.59
N GLY A 341 1.18 -18.28 -2.77
CA GLY A 341 1.68 -17.63 -3.98
C GLY A 341 1.42 -18.45 -5.25
N PHE A 342 1.62 -19.76 -5.20
CA PHE A 342 1.33 -20.67 -6.31
C PHE A 342 -0.16 -20.82 -6.59
N VAL A 343 -0.98 -20.93 -5.54
CA VAL A 343 -2.45 -20.95 -5.69
C VAL A 343 -2.93 -19.68 -6.36
N ASN A 344 -2.43 -18.52 -5.93
CA ASN A 344 -2.75 -17.22 -6.55
C ASN A 344 -2.28 -17.15 -8.02
N ALA A 345 -1.09 -17.67 -8.33
CA ALA A 345 -0.58 -17.73 -9.71
C ALA A 345 -1.44 -18.65 -10.61
N LEU A 346 -2.06 -19.66 -10.04
CA LEU A 346 -3.07 -20.51 -10.69
C LEU A 346 -4.47 -19.89 -10.66
N ARG A 347 -4.60 -18.62 -10.22
CA ARG A 347 -5.86 -17.88 -10.07
C ARG A 347 -6.86 -18.53 -9.11
N GLY A 348 -6.34 -19.27 -8.15
CA GLY A 348 -7.08 -19.88 -7.05
C GLY A 348 -7.07 -19.01 -5.80
N ASP A 349 -7.64 -19.55 -4.73
CA ASP A 349 -7.60 -19.00 -3.38
C ASP A 349 -7.22 -20.06 -2.36
N LEU A 350 -6.42 -19.68 -1.33
CA LEU A 350 -6.01 -20.59 -0.25
C LEU A 350 -6.40 -19.98 1.09
N THR A 351 -7.26 -20.67 1.80
CA THR A 351 -7.75 -20.30 3.12
C THR A 351 -7.45 -21.38 4.16
N VAL A 352 -7.56 -21.02 5.44
CA VAL A 352 -7.41 -21.95 6.56
C VAL A 352 -8.52 -21.69 7.58
N GLN A 353 -9.02 -22.77 8.18
CA GLN A 353 -10.06 -22.71 9.21
C GLN A 353 -9.75 -23.73 10.30
N ASN A 354 -10.06 -23.38 11.54
CA ASN A 354 -10.05 -24.33 12.65
C ASN A 354 -11.26 -25.26 12.58
N THR A 355 -11.03 -26.50 12.95
CA THR A 355 -12.07 -27.51 13.19
C THR A 355 -12.13 -27.87 14.68
N ALA A 356 -13.02 -28.75 15.06
CA ALA A 356 -13.12 -29.21 16.45
C ALA A 356 -11.86 -29.95 16.96
N VAL A 357 -11.05 -30.54 16.05
CA VAL A 357 -9.91 -31.40 16.36
C VAL A 357 -8.57 -30.93 15.76
N GLY A 358 -8.60 -29.92 14.87
CA GLY A 358 -7.39 -29.45 14.18
C GLY A 358 -7.68 -28.32 13.22
N CYS A 359 -7.06 -28.36 12.04
CA CYS A 359 -7.24 -27.34 11.01
C CYS A 359 -7.63 -27.96 9.67
N VAL A 360 -8.17 -27.12 8.79
CA VAL A 360 -8.38 -27.43 7.38
C VAL A 360 -7.85 -26.29 6.52
N PHE A 361 -6.93 -26.64 5.63
CA PHE A 361 -6.50 -25.75 4.54
C PHE A 361 -7.36 -26.06 3.32
N VAL A 362 -7.92 -25.02 2.72
CA VAL A 362 -8.81 -25.14 1.56
C VAL A 362 -8.20 -24.35 0.41
N ALA A 363 -7.76 -25.06 -0.63
CA ALA A 363 -7.32 -24.47 -1.88
C ALA A 363 -8.42 -24.65 -2.96
N VAL A 364 -8.89 -23.55 -3.50
CA VAL A 364 -9.87 -23.53 -4.59
C VAL A 364 -9.17 -23.19 -5.90
N LEU A 365 -9.24 -24.06 -6.89
CA LEU A 365 -8.57 -23.91 -8.18
C LEU A 365 -9.58 -23.92 -9.33
N PRO A 366 -9.47 -23.02 -10.33
CA PRO A 366 -10.36 -23.05 -11.49
C PRO A 366 -10.12 -24.30 -12.34
N LYS A 367 -11.18 -24.89 -12.91
CA LYS A 367 -11.11 -26.09 -13.74
C LYS A 367 -10.65 -25.84 -15.16
N THR A 368 -10.93 -24.66 -15.68
CA THR A 368 -10.68 -24.30 -17.08
C THR A 368 -9.68 -23.18 -17.18
N ALA A 369 -8.96 -23.14 -18.30
CA ALA A 369 -8.20 -21.96 -18.66
C ALA A 369 -9.12 -20.74 -18.65
N PRO A 370 -8.69 -19.62 -18.06
CA PRO A 370 -9.42 -18.37 -18.22
C PRO A 370 -9.50 -18.04 -19.71
N PRO A 371 -10.58 -17.36 -20.17
CA PRO A 371 -10.59 -16.83 -21.51
C PRO A 371 -9.32 -15.99 -21.71
N GLU A 372 -8.58 -16.23 -22.79
CA GLU A 372 -7.39 -15.44 -23.14
C GLU A 372 -7.78 -13.95 -23.09
N GLU A 373 -7.17 -13.20 -22.19
CA GLU A 373 -7.24 -11.74 -22.29
C GLU A 373 -6.67 -11.36 -23.66
N PRO A 374 -7.41 -10.61 -24.49
CA PRO A 374 -6.91 -10.21 -25.79
C PRO A 374 -5.58 -9.47 -25.59
N MET A 375 -4.52 -10.02 -26.17
CA MET A 375 -3.17 -9.45 -26.14
C MET A 375 -3.23 -7.95 -26.45
N PRO A 376 -2.68 -7.07 -25.63
CA PRO A 376 -2.71 -5.63 -25.88
C PRO A 376 -2.15 -5.35 -27.26
N MET A 377 -2.84 -4.51 -28.04
CA MET A 377 -2.60 -4.22 -29.46
C MET A 377 -1.15 -3.88 -29.83
N ARG A 378 -0.27 -3.61 -28.88
CA ARG A 378 1.15 -3.29 -29.11
C ARG A 378 2.02 -4.49 -29.50
N GLU A 379 1.73 -5.70 -29.04
CA GLU A 379 2.52 -6.89 -29.38
C GLU A 379 2.12 -7.55 -30.71
N ARG A 380 0.98 -7.19 -31.29
CA ARG A 380 0.57 -7.67 -32.63
C ARG A 380 1.37 -7.05 -33.79
N ILE A 381 2.05 -5.93 -33.56
CA ILE A 381 2.76 -5.18 -34.62
C ILE A 381 4.23 -5.65 -34.73
N GLU A 382 4.81 -6.25 -33.70
CA GLU A 382 6.20 -6.73 -33.74
C GLU A 382 6.36 -8.17 -34.27
N ASN A 383 5.27 -8.92 -34.43
CA ASN A 383 5.27 -10.31 -34.97
C ASN A 383 4.60 -10.45 -36.33
N SER A 384 4.38 -9.37 -37.09
CA SER A 384 4.00 -9.34 -38.51
C SER A 384 5.14 -8.71 -39.34
#